data_98e3896401556c3ba990e9aa98ce1806
#
_entry.id   98e3896401556c3ba990e9aa98ce1806
#
_cell.length_a   1.000
_cell.length_b   1.000
_cell.length_c   1.000
_cell.angle_alpha   90.00
_cell.angle_beta   90.00
_cell.angle_gamma   90.00
#
_symmetry.space_group_name_H-M   'P 1'
#
loop_
_entity.id
_entity.type
_entity.pdbx_description
1 polymer ?
#
loop_
_entity_poly.entity_id
_entity_poly.type
_entity_poly.pdbx_seq_one_letter_code
_entity_poly.pdbx_strand_id
1 'polypeptide(L)'
;MRTPRKSLAATVAFLSATLLGLAQDAALAPPAKNWTLPLFTKEGYRQMILKGSEVRPVDSDRIDISGLDVSVFSGGPDAKVETVILSPEATFMVNEKIARGDKAVRMVRDDVDVTGVGWTYYYNEKKVLIAHNAHVVFHAGLPQLLK
;
A
#
# COMPACT_ATOMS: atom_id res chain seq x y z
N MET A 1 19.98 -17.47 -85.18
CA MET A 1 18.74 -17.09 -84.53
C MET A 1 19.02 -16.84 -83.06
N ARG A 2 18.95 -15.60 -82.64
CA ARG A 2 19.18 -15.20 -81.29
C ARG A 2 17.86 -14.78 -80.64
N THR A 3 17.39 -15.48 -79.64
CA THR A 3 16.20 -15.12 -78.87
C THR A 3 16.57 -14.05 -77.82
N PRO A 4 15.78 -12.98 -77.74
CA PRO A 4 16.06 -11.96 -76.71
C PRO A 4 15.56 -12.44 -75.31
N ARG A 5 16.45 -12.37 -74.35
CA ARG A 5 16.13 -12.57 -72.94
C ARG A 5 15.35 -11.37 -72.46
N LYS A 6 14.09 -11.58 -72.11
CA LYS A 6 13.31 -10.62 -71.35
C LYS A 6 13.72 -10.64 -69.90
N SER A 7 14.36 -9.58 -69.42
CA SER A 7 14.64 -9.34 -68.02
C SER A 7 13.38 -8.92 -67.31
N LEU A 8 12.88 -9.78 -66.45
CA LEU A 8 11.80 -9.44 -65.55
C LEU A 8 12.42 -8.64 -64.38
N ALA A 9 12.20 -7.33 -64.36
CA ALA A 9 12.49 -6.51 -63.19
C ALA A 9 11.42 -6.78 -62.12
N ALA A 10 11.79 -7.53 -61.09
CA ALA A 10 10.96 -7.70 -59.92
C ALA A 10 11.06 -6.47 -59.02
N THR A 11 10.02 -5.64 -59.05
CA THR A 11 9.87 -4.50 -58.14
C THR A 11 9.49 -5.04 -56.79
N VAL A 12 10.44 -5.11 -55.87
CA VAL A 12 10.18 -5.42 -54.46
C VAL A 12 9.64 -4.17 -53.82
N ALA A 13 8.34 -4.13 -53.61
CA ALA A 13 7.69 -3.10 -52.80
C ALA A 13 8.00 -3.41 -51.32
N PHE A 14 8.88 -2.63 -50.71
CA PHE A 14 9.10 -2.62 -49.26
C PHE A 14 7.86 -2.03 -48.60
N LEU A 15 7.01 -2.91 -48.06
CA LEU A 15 5.92 -2.54 -47.19
C LEU A 15 6.53 -2.24 -45.81
N SER A 16 6.93 -0.99 -45.57
CA SER A 16 7.32 -0.50 -44.26
C SER A 16 6.07 -0.45 -43.37
N ALA A 17 5.81 -1.55 -42.65
CA ALA A 17 4.86 -1.56 -41.57
C ALA A 17 5.43 -0.68 -40.45
N THR A 18 4.99 0.56 -40.37
CA THR A 18 5.14 1.40 -39.20
C THR A 18 4.37 0.73 -38.08
N LEU A 19 5.07 -0.01 -37.19
CA LEU A 19 4.56 -0.34 -35.88
C LEU A 19 4.41 0.99 -35.10
N LEU A 20 3.21 1.57 -35.20
CA LEU A 20 2.75 2.50 -34.17
C LEU A 20 2.70 1.71 -32.86
N GLY A 21 3.77 1.84 -32.07
CA GLY A 21 3.79 1.41 -30.69
C GLY A 21 2.66 2.16 -29.98
N LEU A 22 1.54 1.48 -29.77
CA LEU A 22 0.57 1.89 -28.79
C LEU A 22 1.30 1.85 -27.45
N ALA A 23 1.85 3.00 -27.03
CA ALA A 23 2.14 3.23 -25.64
C ALA A 23 0.79 3.08 -24.94
N GLN A 24 0.53 1.87 -24.44
CA GLN A 24 -0.50 1.68 -23.42
C GLN A 24 -0.01 2.47 -22.22
N ASP A 25 -0.49 3.70 -22.09
CA ASP A 25 -0.56 4.34 -20.78
C ASP A 25 -1.20 3.28 -19.88
N ALA A 26 -0.40 2.78 -18.94
CA ALA A 26 -0.94 1.92 -17.89
C ALA A 26 -1.93 2.78 -17.12
N ALA A 27 -3.19 2.74 -17.55
CA ALA A 27 -4.26 3.46 -16.88
C ALA A 27 -4.23 3.00 -15.44
N LEU A 28 -3.94 3.91 -14.52
CA LEU A 28 -3.97 3.66 -13.10
C LEU A 28 -5.31 3.00 -12.79
N ALA A 29 -5.29 1.90 -12.06
CA ALA A 29 -6.51 1.20 -11.70
C ALA A 29 -7.50 2.18 -11.05
N PRO A 30 -8.80 2.09 -11.37
CA PRO A 30 -9.79 2.97 -10.76
C PRO A 30 -9.79 2.81 -9.24
N PRO A 31 -10.16 3.84 -8.47
CA PRO A 31 -10.25 3.75 -7.02
C PRO A 31 -11.18 2.61 -6.59
N ALA A 32 -10.72 1.78 -5.67
CA ALA A 32 -11.53 0.73 -5.05
C ALA A 32 -12.22 1.26 -3.80
N LYS A 33 -13.51 0.97 -3.65
CA LYS A 33 -14.30 1.34 -2.46
C LYS A 33 -14.45 0.16 -1.53
N ASN A 34 -14.57 0.44 -0.22
CA ASN A 34 -14.76 -0.57 0.84
C ASN A 34 -13.72 -1.69 0.74
N TRP A 35 -12.47 -1.29 0.59
CA TRP A 35 -11.36 -2.19 0.35
C TRP A 35 -10.86 -2.83 1.66
N THR A 36 -10.50 -4.10 1.58
CA THR A 36 -9.94 -4.85 2.70
C THR A 36 -8.80 -5.74 2.20
N LEU A 37 -7.64 -5.63 2.84
CA LEU A 37 -6.47 -6.46 2.58
C LEU A 37 -6.06 -7.20 3.87
N PRO A 38 -6.30 -8.50 3.97
CA PRO A 38 -5.74 -9.31 5.03
C PRO A 38 -4.31 -9.75 4.70
N LEU A 39 -3.42 -9.64 5.68
CA LEU A 39 -2.06 -10.17 5.62
C LEU A 39 -1.92 -11.31 6.63
N PHE A 40 -1.17 -12.34 6.24
CA PHE A 40 -0.97 -13.54 7.04
C PHE A 40 0.52 -13.79 7.29
N THR A 41 0.83 -14.48 8.37
CA THR A 41 2.17 -15.01 8.64
C THR A 41 2.48 -16.17 7.68
N LYS A 42 3.73 -16.63 7.67
CA LYS A 42 4.14 -17.80 6.86
C LYS A 42 3.39 -19.08 7.26
N GLU A 43 2.98 -19.16 8.54
CA GLU A 43 2.22 -20.26 9.12
C GLU A 43 0.72 -20.17 8.82
N GLY A 44 0.26 -19.08 8.17
CA GLY A 44 -1.13 -18.86 7.79
C GLY A 44 -1.99 -18.17 8.86
N TYR A 45 -1.42 -17.71 9.95
CA TYR A 45 -2.15 -16.95 10.95
C TYR A 45 -2.33 -15.49 10.53
N ARG A 46 -3.44 -14.89 10.96
CA ARG A 46 -3.73 -13.49 10.68
C ARG A 46 -2.69 -12.59 11.35
N GLN A 47 -2.05 -11.75 10.55
CA GLN A 47 -1.05 -10.80 11.03
C GLN A 47 -1.57 -9.38 11.05
N MET A 48 -2.30 -8.98 10.01
CA MET A 48 -2.83 -7.62 9.86
C MET A 48 -4.05 -7.62 8.95
N ILE A 49 -4.96 -6.71 9.19
CA ILE A 49 -6.02 -6.36 8.26
C ILE A 49 -5.95 -4.85 8.03
N LEU A 50 -5.81 -4.46 6.76
CA LEU A 50 -5.95 -3.08 6.35
C LEU A 50 -7.32 -2.90 5.72
N LYS A 51 -8.02 -1.83 6.10
CA LYS A 51 -9.29 -1.42 5.48
C LYS A 51 -9.18 0.03 5.04
N GLY A 52 -9.84 0.35 3.96
CA GLY A 52 -10.00 1.71 3.46
C GLY A 52 -11.39 1.92 2.90
N SER A 53 -11.98 3.08 3.16
CA SER A 53 -13.23 3.46 2.52
C SER A 53 -13.05 3.67 1.02
N GLU A 54 -11.91 4.23 0.62
CA GLU A 54 -11.45 4.32 -0.76
C GLU A 54 -9.94 4.09 -0.82
N VAL A 55 -9.49 3.33 -1.80
CA VAL A 55 -8.08 3.04 -2.07
C VAL A 55 -7.77 3.39 -3.51
N ARG A 56 -6.75 4.21 -3.71
CA ARG A 56 -6.31 4.69 -5.01
C ARG A 56 -4.84 4.36 -5.24
N PRO A 57 -4.50 3.41 -6.12
CA PRO A 57 -3.14 3.25 -6.60
C PRO A 57 -2.68 4.53 -7.31
N VAL A 58 -1.54 5.07 -6.93
CA VAL A 58 -0.93 6.26 -7.55
C VAL A 58 0.14 5.83 -8.55
N ASP A 59 0.93 4.82 -8.17
CA ASP A 59 1.92 4.17 -9.02
C ASP A 59 2.16 2.73 -8.51
N SER A 60 3.22 2.08 -9.00
CA SER A 60 3.55 0.69 -8.62
C SER A 60 3.95 0.51 -7.17
N ASP A 61 4.32 1.58 -6.48
CA ASP A 61 4.83 1.54 -5.11
C ASP A 61 3.95 2.30 -4.11
N ARG A 62 3.13 3.24 -4.60
CA ARG A 62 2.35 4.14 -3.76
C ARG A 62 0.86 3.91 -3.88
N ILE A 63 0.21 3.81 -2.73
CA ILE A 63 -1.24 3.66 -2.59
C ILE A 63 -1.76 4.73 -1.63
N ASP A 64 -2.70 5.55 -2.06
CA ASP A 64 -3.41 6.49 -1.20
C ASP A 64 -4.70 5.85 -0.67
N ILE A 65 -4.94 5.99 0.62
CA ILE A 65 -6.06 5.35 1.34
C ILE A 65 -6.84 6.42 2.09
N SER A 66 -8.14 6.47 1.87
CA SER A 66 -9.07 7.26 2.68
C SER A 66 -9.76 6.36 3.70
N GLY A 67 -10.00 6.88 4.91
CA GLY A 67 -10.64 6.12 5.98
C GLY A 67 -9.85 4.88 6.38
N LEU A 68 -8.55 5.04 6.66
CA LEU A 68 -7.68 3.95 7.06
C LEU A 68 -8.09 3.38 8.41
N ASP A 69 -8.26 2.06 8.45
CA ASP A 69 -8.42 1.24 9.65
C ASP A 69 -7.48 0.03 9.55
N VAL A 70 -6.49 -0.03 10.41
CA VAL A 70 -5.52 -1.13 10.48
C VAL A 70 -5.71 -1.87 11.79
N SER A 71 -5.96 -3.16 11.71
CA SER A 71 -5.93 -4.07 12.86
C SER A 71 -4.70 -4.96 12.79
N VAL A 72 -3.82 -4.86 13.77
CA VAL A 72 -2.62 -5.70 13.92
C VAL A 72 -2.92 -6.80 14.93
N PHE A 73 -2.63 -8.04 14.55
CA PHE A 73 -2.90 -9.22 15.34
C PHE A 73 -1.62 -9.80 15.95
N SER A 74 -1.78 -10.68 16.94
CA SER A 74 -0.69 -11.40 17.59
C SER A 74 0.17 -12.24 16.64
N GLY A 75 -0.39 -12.60 15.47
CA GLY A 75 0.26 -13.52 14.54
C GLY A 75 0.23 -14.98 14.98
N GLY A 76 -0.57 -15.29 16.00
CA GLY A 76 -0.78 -16.63 16.54
C GLY A 76 -2.18 -17.17 16.26
N PRO A 77 -2.48 -18.41 16.73
CA PRO A 77 -3.75 -19.10 16.52
C PRO A 77 -4.93 -18.45 17.23
N ASP A 78 -4.68 -17.65 18.27
CA ASP A 78 -5.68 -16.93 19.05
C ASP A 78 -6.29 -15.74 18.28
N ALA A 79 -5.62 -15.29 17.21
CA ALA A 79 -6.02 -14.16 16.37
C ALA A 79 -6.39 -12.91 17.20
N LYS A 80 -5.66 -12.69 18.31
CA LYS A 80 -5.89 -11.54 19.20
C LYS A 80 -5.48 -10.25 18.48
N VAL A 81 -6.34 -9.24 18.53
CA VAL A 81 -5.99 -7.88 18.07
C VAL A 81 -5.12 -7.22 19.14
N GLU A 82 -3.91 -6.80 18.77
CA GLU A 82 -2.96 -6.13 19.65
C GLU A 82 -2.95 -4.62 19.47
N THR A 83 -3.16 -4.16 18.24
CA THR A 83 -3.11 -2.73 17.92
C THR A 83 -4.14 -2.40 16.86
N VAL A 84 -4.84 -1.29 17.02
CA VAL A 84 -5.70 -0.68 16.02
C VAL A 84 -5.16 0.70 15.69
N ILE A 85 -5.04 1.03 14.40
CA ILE A 85 -4.60 2.34 13.90
C ILE A 85 -5.69 2.90 13.02
N LEU A 86 -6.15 4.11 13.33
CA LEU A 86 -7.19 4.82 12.61
C LEU A 86 -6.65 6.15 12.11
N SER A 87 -6.89 6.47 10.84
CA SER A 87 -6.58 7.78 10.27
C SER A 87 -7.55 8.10 9.13
N PRO A 88 -8.01 9.35 8.96
CA PRO A 88 -8.88 9.71 7.86
C PRO A 88 -8.21 9.55 6.49
N GLU A 89 -6.90 9.73 6.42
CA GLU A 89 -6.12 9.62 5.18
C GLU A 89 -4.73 9.04 5.47
N ALA A 90 -4.25 8.21 4.57
CA ALA A 90 -2.90 7.65 4.63
C ALA A 90 -2.35 7.38 3.23
N THR A 91 -1.03 7.39 3.12
CA THR A 91 -0.28 6.88 1.98
C THR A 91 0.52 5.67 2.41
N PHE A 92 0.42 4.58 1.66
CA PHE A 92 1.20 3.36 1.89
C PHE A 92 2.26 3.22 0.79
N MET A 93 3.53 3.09 1.21
CA MET A 93 4.68 2.80 0.35
C MET A 93 4.96 1.30 0.42
N VAL A 94 4.64 0.58 -0.65
CA VAL A 94 4.61 -0.89 -0.66
C VAL A 94 6.00 -1.49 -0.47
N ASN A 95 6.99 -0.99 -1.22
CA ASN A 95 8.36 -1.50 -1.19
C ASN A 95 9.07 -1.20 0.13
N GLU A 96 8.85 -0.02 0.67
CA GLU A 96 9.44 0.41 1.95
C GLU A 96 8.68 -0.17 3.16
N LYS A 97 7.44 -0.65 2.96
CA LYS A 97 6.52 -1.08 4.03
C LYS A 97 6.31 0.01 5.07
N ILE A 98 6.05 1.21 4.59
CA ILE A 98 5.80 2.40 5.40
C ILE A 98 4.39 2.90 5.12
N ALA A 99 3.62 3.18 6.18
CA ALA A 99 2.39 3.94 6.09
C ALA A 99 2.58 5.30 6.74
N ARG A 100 2.07 6.35 6.14
CA ARG A 100 2.15 7.72 6.68
C ARG A 100 0.89 8.52 6.39
N GLY A 101 0.63 9.51 7.21
CA GLY A 101 -0.46 10.45 7.02
C GLY A 101 -0.15 11.81 7.64
N ASP A 102 -0.64 12.87 7.01
CA ASP A 102 -0.46 14.24 7.48
C ASP A 102 -1.61 14.69 8.41
N LYS A 103 -2.67 13.92 8.47
CA LYS A 103 -3.87 14.17 9.29
C LYS A 103 -3.76 13.51 10.67
N ALA A 104 -4.86 13.57 11.40
CA ALA A 104 -4.97 12.94 12.70
C ALA A 104 -4.74 11.42 12.63
N VAL A 105 -4.16 10.87 13.66
CA VAL A 105 -4.04 9.42 13.90
C VAL A 105 -4.51 9.09 15.30
N ARG A 106 -5.14 7.93 15.45
CA ARG A 106 -5.38 7.29 16.73
C ARG A 106 -4.86 5.86 16.67
N MET A 107 -4.01 5.50 17.63
CA MET A 107 -3.51 4.16 17.82
C MET A 107 -3.98 3.66 19.19
N VAL A 108 -4.65 2.52 19.20
CA VAL A 108 -5.20 1.91 20.42
C VAL A 108 -4.55 0.56 20.63
N ARG A 109 -4.07 0.36 21.86
CA ARG A 109 -3.60 -0.92 22.38
C ARG A 109 -4.28 -1.19 23.75
N ASP A 110 -4.17 -2.42 24.23
CA ASP A 110 -4.75 -2.79 25.54
C ASP A 110 -4.27 -1.88 26.70
N ASP A 111 -3.01 -1.46 26.64
CA ASP A 111 -2.31 -0.70 27.69
C ASP A 111 -2.19 0.80 27.39
N VAL A 112 -2.41 1.23 26.14
CA VAL A 112 -2.16 2.61 25.75
C VAL A 112 -3.06 3.06 24.59
N ASP A 113 -3.51 4.31 24.64
CA ASP A 113 -4.19 5.03 23.58
C ASP A 113 -3.32 6.24 23.19
N VAL A 114 -2.97 6.36 21.92
CA VAL A 114 -2.12 7.42 21.41
C VAL A 114 -2.86 8.16 20.30
N THR A 115 -2.90 9.49 20.39
CA THR A 115 -3.43 10.35 19.35
C THR A 115 -2.40 11.39 18.93
N GLY A 116 -2.53 11.93 17.74
CA GLY A 116 -1.68 13.01 17.25
C GLY A 116 -1.97 13.38 15.81
N VAL A 117 -1.09 14.19 15.23
CA VAL A 117 -1.21 14.69 13.85
C VAL A 117 0.12 14.54 13.14
N GLY A 118 0.07 14.08 11.91
CA GLY A 118 1.29 13.77 11.14
C GLY A 118 1.99 12.54 11.71
N TRP A 119 1.90 11.43 11.03
CA TRP A 119 2.38 10.16 11.57
C TRP A 119 3.05 9.31 10.50
N THR A 120 3.94 8.44 10.93
CA THR A 120 4.59 7.42 10.10
C THR A 120 4.66 6.11 10.87
N TYR A 121 4.20 5.04 10.24
CA TYR A 121 4.30 3.69 10.77
C TYR A 121 5.31 2.89 9.95
N TYR A 122 6.33 2.37 10.60
CA TYR A 122 7.37 1.50 10.05
C TYR A 122 7.01 0.05 10.37
N TYR A 123 6.50 -0.67 9.37
CA TYR A 123 6.02 -2.04 9.58
C TYR A 123 7.12 -2.98 10.08
N ASN A 124 8.30 -2.94 9.47
CA ASN A 124 9.42 -3.83 9.80
C ASN A 124 9.94 -3.59 11.22
N GLU A 125 9.88 -2.36 11.70
CA GLU A 125 10.37 -1.95 13.03
C GLU A 125 9.25 -1.97 14.09
N LYS A 126 7.99 -2.15 13.68
CA LYS A 126 6.78 -2.02 14.52
C LYS A 126 6.76 -0.70 15.31
N LYS A 127 7.18 0.37 14.65
CA LYS A 127 7.39 1.69 15.24
C LYS A 127 6.45 2.71 14.63
N VAL A 128 5.85 3.54 15.48
CA VAL A 128 5.08 4.71 15.08
C VAL A 128 5.82 5.97 15.51
N LEU A 129 5.93 6.93 14.59
CA LEU A 129 6.35 8.30 14.87
C LEU A 129 5.15 9.23 14.70
N ILE A 130 4.97 10.16 15.63
CA ILE A 130 3.95 11.20 15.58
C ILE A 130 4.64 12.54 15.63
N ALA A 131 4.35 13.40 14.64
CA ALA A 131 5.06 14.65 14.44
C ALA A 131 4.58 15.77 15.37
N HIS A 132 3.25 15.84 15.59
CA HIS A 132 2.64 16.97 16.29
C HIS A 132 1.52 16.52 17.22
N ASN A 133 1.33 17.28 18.31
CA ASN A 133 0.21 17.13 19.24
C ASN A 133 0.03 15.67 19.73
N ALA A 134 1.14 14.98 19.98
CA ALA A 134 1.09 13.62 20.50
C ALA A 134 0.51 13.65 21.92
N HIS A 135 -0.56 12.87 22.11
CA HIS A 135 -1.19 12.66 23.40
C HIS A 135 -1.24 11.17 23.69
N VAL A 136 -0.74 10.76 24.86
CA VAL A 136 -0.63 9.36 25.24
C VAL A 136 -1.38 9.14 26.54
N VAL A 137 -2.31 8.21 26.54
CA VAL A 137 -3.07 7.79 27.72
C VAL A 137 -2.72 6.34 28.06
N PHE A 138 -2.17 6.10 29.22
CA PHE A 138 -1.89 4.76 29.71
C PHE A 138 -3.10 4.24 30.50
N HIS A 139 -3.54 3.02 30.19
CA HIS A 139 -4.63 2.33 30.89
C HIS A 139 -4.12 1.40 32.01
N ALA A 140 -2.85 1.01 31.92
CA ALA A 140 -2.20 0.26 33.00
C ALA A 140 -1.79 1.18 34.15
N GLY A 141 -2.06 0.75 35.39
CA GLY A 141 -1.66 1.53 36.57
C GLY A 141 -0.16 1.76 36.61
N LEU A 142 0.25 3.00 36.81
CA LEU A 142 1.64 3.47 36.96
C LEU A 142 2.55 2.67 37.94
N PRO A 143 2.05 1.88 38.93
CA PRO A 143 2.93 1.17 39.85
C PRO A 143 3.87 0.15 39.20
N GLN A 144 3.60 -0.33 38.00
CA GLN A 144 4.45 -1.33 37.35
C GLN A 144 5.62 -0.74 36.57
N LEU A 145 5.62 0.56 36.32
CA LEU A 145 6.69 1.25 35.57
C LEU A 145 7.78 1.83 36.49
N LEU A 146 7.58 1.81 37.80
CA LEU A 146 8.50 2.40 38.77
C LEU A 146 9.20 1.35 39.65
N LYS A 147 9.19 0.10 39.23
CA LYS A 147 9.95 -0.98 39.90
C LYS A 147 11.21 -1.31 39.16
#